data_0a76de06bc2cf8b873fe99714c8c40f0
#
_entry.id   0a76de06bc2cf8b873fe99714c8c40f0
#
_cell.length_a   1.000
_cell.length_b   1.000
_cell.length_c   1.000
_cell.angle_alpha   90.00
_cell.angle_beta   90.00
_cell.angle_gamma   90.00
#
_symmetry.space_group_name_H-M   'P 1'
#
loop_
_entity.id
_entity.type
_entity.pdbx_description
1 polymer ?
#
loop_
_entity_poly.entity_id
_entity_poly.type
_entity_poly.pdbx_seq_one_letter_code
_entity_poly.pdbx_strand_id
1 'polypeptide(L)'
;YQMFDEKNDFNLASFREHIQSVLTEQDSIVILFNAPAHNPTGYTPSDETWDEIIRVLKECAVSGKKITFFLDIAYIDFAGDSDKARQFLPKFGHMPDNILTVVGFSASKGFTFYGLRTGAMLCITQNPEIAAEFKRVASFSSRASWSNTARAGQAAIAKVFRDPQLLQKVFEERKEYEDLLSRRCRAFKEAAEEAGLTTCPFNAGFFVTIPLSTKNSKKTEFSPSLSAEEFELRSPLSVKPHAVWFRRKSLRR
;
A
#
# COMPACT_ATOMS: atom_id res chain seq x y z
N TYR A 1 -2.86 -16.45 -1.66
CA TYR A 1 -1.53 -16.83 -2.20
C TYR A 1 -0.42 -16.48 -1.23
N GLN A 2 0.71 -17.16 -1.34
CA GLN A 2 1.90 -16.84 -0.56
C GLN A 2 2.60 -15.64 -1.20
N MET A 3 2.71 -14.54 -0.44
CA MET A 3 3.18 -13.26 -0.98
C MET A 3 4.67 -13.26 -1.35
N PHE A 4 5.50 -13.96 -0.56
CA PHE A 4 6.95 -14.02 -0.77
C PHE A 4 7.40 -15.46 -1.00
N ASP A 5 8.39 -15.63 -1.85
CA ASP A 5 9.05 -16.90 -2.10
C ASP A 5 10.19 -17.18 -1.08
N GLU A 6 10.92 -18.27 -1.28
CA GLU A 6 12.03 -18.65 -0.42
C GLU A 6 13.23 -17.68 -0.48
N LYS A 7 13.29 -16.84 -1.52
CA LYS A 7 14.32 -15.82 -1.70
C LYS A 7 13.91 -14.46 -1.12
N ASN A 8 12.72 -14.40 -0.51
CA ASN A 8 12.11 -13.17 -0.05
C ASN A 8 11.76 -12.17 -1.17
N ASP A 9 11.55 -12.66 -2.39
CA ASP A 9 11.00 -11.88 -3.48
C ASP A 9 9.49 -12.09 -3.62
N PHE A 10 8.81 -11.24 -4.41
CA PHE A 10 7.38 -11.41 -4.66
C PHE A 10 7.12 -12.73 -5.39
N ASN A 11 6.28 -13.58 -4.80
CA ASN A 11 6.01 -14.93 -5.31
C ASN A 11 5.05 -14.90 -6.50
N LEU A 12 5.60 -14.61 -7.67
CA LEU A 12 4.86 -14.57 -8.93
C LEU A 12 4.20 -15.90 -9.30
N ALA A 13 4.81 -17.03 -8.94
CA ALA A 13 4.25 -18.35 -9.21
C ALA A 13 2.96 -18.55 -8.41
N SER A 14 3.01 -18.35 -7.10
CA SER A 14 1.84 -18.47 -6.23
C SER A 14 0.75 -17.44 -6.58
N PHE A 15 1.12 -16.22 -6.96
CA PHE A 15 0.19 -15.20 -7.43
C PHE A 15 -0.55 -15.65 -8.70
N ARG A 16 0.16 -16.16 -9.70
CA ARG A 16 -0.38 -16.71 -10.95
C ARG A 16 -1.33 -17.88 -10.69
N GLU A 17 -0.87 -18.89 -9.96
CA GLU A 17 -1.65 -20.09 -9.64
C GLU A 17 -2.98 -19.75 -8.97
N HIS A 18 -2.93 -18.79 -8.04
CA HIS A 18 -4.14 -18.39 -7.32
C HIS A 18 -5.15 -17.68 -8.24
N ILE A 19 -4.70 -16.78 -9.12
CA ILE A 19 -5.57 -16.12 -10.11
C ILE A 19 -6.17 -17.16 -11.05
N GLN A 20 -5.36 -18.09 -11.57
CA GLN A 20 -5.84 -19.15 -12.46
C GLN A 20 -6.85 -20.06 -11.78
N SER A 21 -6.59 -20.47 -10.54
CA SER A 21 -7.52 -21.29 -9.76
C SER A 21 -8.89 -20.61 -9.63
N VAL A 22 -8.92 -19.33 -9.25
CA VAL A 22 -10.17 -18.57 -9.13
C VAL A 22 -10.87 -18.45 -10.48
N LEU A 23 -10.14 -18.14 -11.56
CA LEU A 23 -10.71 -18.00 -12.90
C LEU A 23 -11.12 -19.33 -13.54
N THR A 24 -10.75 -20.47 -12.97
CA THR A 24 -11.29 -21.78 -13.38
C THR A 24 -12.75 -21.91 -12.95
N GLU A 25 -13.10 -21.37 -11.79
CA GLU A 25 -14.44 -21.50 -11.20
C GLU A 25 -15.38 -20.35 -11.59
N GLN A 26 -14.83 -19.19 -11.99
CA GLN A 26 -15.61 -17.99 -12.30
C GLN A 26 -15.01 -17.21 -13.48
N ASP A 27 -15.82 -16.32 -14.08
CA ASP A 27 -15.41 -15.55 -15.27
C ASP A 27 -14.73 -14.23 -14.95
N SER A 28 -14.71 -13.85 -13.68
CA SER A 28 -14.10 -12.58 -13.26
C SER A 28 -13.47 -12.66 -11.87
N ILE A 29 -12.44 -11.86 -11.67
CA ILE A 29 -11.76 -11.69 -10.37
C ILE A 29 -11.49 -10.23 -10.10
N VAL A 30 -11.59 -9.83 -8.83
CA VAL A 30 -11.08 -8.55 -8.32
C VAL A 30 -9.85 -8.85 -7.47
N ILE A 31 -8.72 -8.28 -7.86
CA ILE A 31 -7.45 -8.41 -7.14
C ILE A 31 -7.17 -7.07 -6.45
N LEU A 32 -7.17 -7.06 -5.12
CA LEU A 32 -6.74 -5.92 -4.33
C LEU A 32 -5.23 -6.03 -4.10
N PHE A 33 -4.48 -5.09 -4.64
CA PHE A 33 -3.02 -5.04 -4.54
C PHE A 33 -2.57 -3.75 -3.85
N ASN A 34 -2.18 -3.86 -2.58
CA ASN A 34 -1.70 -2.72 -1.81
C ASN A 34 -0.19 -2.57 -2.01
N ALA A 35 0.19 -1.62 -2.85
CA ALA A 35 1.58 -1.26 -3.17
C ALA A 35 1.60 0.12 -3.88
N PRO A 36 2.71 0.89 -3.78
CA PRO A 36 3.95 0.62 -3.04
C PRO A 36 3.81 0.79 -1.52
N ALA A 37 4.86 0.41 -0.79
CA ALA A 37 4.92 0.47 0.67
C ALA A 37 3.78 -0.32 1.35
N HIS A 38 3.65 -1.60 0.98
CA HIS A 38 2.58 -2.51 1.40
C HIS A 38 2.33 -2.50 2.92
N ASN A 39 1.08 -2.40 3.31
CA ASN A 39 0.64 -2.59 4.68
C ASN A 39 0.18 -4.05 4.87
N PRO A 40 0.88 -4.91 5.67
CA PRO A 40 1.75 -4.51 6.78
C PRO A 40 3.26 -4.75 6.58
N THR A 41 3.75 -5.13 5.41
CA THR A 41 5.16 -5.58 5.26
C THR A 41 6.14 -4.47 4.92
N GLY A 42 5.68 -3.35 4.34
CA GLY A 42 6.54 -2.30 3.80
C GLY A 42 7.23 -2.69 2.48
N TYR A 43 6.72 -3.74 1.81
CA TYR A 43 7.25 -4.17 0.52
C TYR A 43 6.81 -3.24 -0.61
N THR A 44 7.74 -2.96 -1.51
CA THR A 44 7.48 -2.25 -2.77
C THR A 44 8.06 -3.08 -3.90
N PRO A 45 7.26 -3.48 -4.91
CA PRO A 45 7.76 -4.19 -6.07
C PRO A 45 8.82 -3.37 -6.82
N SER A 46 9.84 -4.05 -7.34
CA SER A 46 10.79 -3.44 -8.28
C SER A 46 10.11 -3.16 -9.63
N ASP A 47 10.80 -2.45 -10.51
CA ASP A 47 10.29 -2.15 -11.85
C ASP A 47 10.08 -3.43 -12.66
N GLU A 48 11.00 -4.37 -12.53
CA GLU A 48 10.94 -5.71 -13.15
C GLU A 48 9.78 -6.53 -12.57
N THR A 49 9.56 -6.46 -11.25
CA THR A 49 8.44 -7.15 -10.60
C THR A 49 7.10 -6.61 -11.10
N TRP A 50 6.99 -5.29 -11.33
CA TRP A 50 5.80 -4.71 -11.93
C TRP A 50 5.55 -5.23 -13.36
N ASP A 51 6.59 -5.33 -14.18
CA ASP A 51 6.47 -5.87 -15.53
C ASP A 51 6.01 -7.34 -15.52
N GLU A 52 6.54 -8.13 -14.60
CA GLU A 52 6.13 -9.52 -14.41
C GLU A 52 4.69 -9.66 -13.89
N ILE A 53 4.25 -8.82 -12.95
CA ILE A 53 2.86 -8.78 -12.50
C ILE A 53 1.93 -8.48 -13.69
N ILE A 54 2.24 -7.48 -14.49
CA ILE A 54 1.45 -7.11 -15.67
C ILE A 54 1.42 -8.26 -16.68
N ARG A 55 2.54 -8.94 -16.90
CA ARG A 55 2.60 -10.11 -17.75
C ARG A 55 1.69 -11.23 -17.24
N VAL A 56 1.73 -11.55 -15.96
CA VAL A 56 0.85 -12.54 -15.34
C VAL A 56 -0.63 -12.18 -15.49
N LEU A 57 -1.00 -10.91 -15.26
CA LEU A 57 -2.38 -10.45 -15.43
C LEU A 57 -2.85 -10.66 -16.89
N LYS A 58 -2.02 -10.31 -17.88
CA LYS A 58 -2.35 -10.49 -19.31
C LYS A 58 -2.48 -11.97 -19.69
N GLU A 59 -1.61 -12.82 -19.18
CA GLU A 59 -1.66 -14.26 -19.41
C GLU A 59 -2.89 -14.92 -18.77
N CYS A 60 -3.31 -14.47 -17.61
CA CYS A 60 -4.50 -14.98 -16.91
C CYS A 60 -5.82 -14.46 -17.49
N ALA A 61 -5.81 -13.31 -18.17
CA ALA A 61 -7.00 -12.70 -18.77
C ALA A 61 -7.36 -13.27 -20.16
N VAL A 62 -6.73 -14.33 -20.60
CA VAL A 62 -7.06 -14.99 -21.87
C VAL A 62 -8.46 -15.60 -21.87
N SER A 63 -9.02 -15.88 -23.06
CA SER A 63 -10.30 -16.57 -23.21
C SER A 63 -11.51 -15.80 -22.63
N GLY A 64 -11.47 -14.46 -22.62
CA GLY A 64 -12.60 -13.61 -22.21
C GLY A 64 -12.78 -13.47 -20.69
N LYS A 65 -11.87 -14.04 -19.89
CA LYS A 65 -11.84 -13.83 -18.44
C LYS A 65 -11.59 -12.36 -18.13
N LYS A 66 -12.23 -11.82 -17.08
CA LYS A 66 -12.15 -10.42 -16.69
C LYS A 66 -11.39 -10.26 -15.39
N ILE A 67 -10.44 -9.33 -15.37
CA ILE A 67 -9.65 -9.01 -14.17
C ILE A 67 -9.86 -7.53 -13.84
N THR A 68 -10.29 -7.25 -12.61
CA THR A 68 -10.18 -5.91 -12.03
C THR A 68 -8.96 -5.89 -11.12
N PHE A 69 -7.92 -5.19 -11.53
CA PHE A 69 -6.71 -5.01 -10.74
C PHE A 69 -6.79 -3.69 -9.98
N PHE A 70 -7.10 -3.78 -8.68
CA PHE A 70 -7.25 -2.62 -7.81
C PHE A 70 -5.94 -2.34 -7.08
N LEU A 71 -5.26 -1.28 -7.50
CA LEU A 71 -4.05 -0.75 -6.89
C LEU A 71 -4.41 0.18 -5.74
N ASP A 72 -4.21 -0.26 -4.51
CA ASP A 72 -4.32 0.61 -3.34
C ASP A 72 -2.96 1.27 -3.09
N ILE A 73 -2.86 2.54 -3.49
CA ILE A 73 -1.64 3.34 -3.38
C ILE A 73 -1.63 4.27 -2.16
N ALA A 74 -2.33 3.91 -1.09
CA ALA A 74 -2.49 4.77 0.10
C ALA A 74 -1.16 5.21 0.72
N TYR A 75 -0.08 4.47 0.50
CA TYR A 75 1.25 4.70 1.09
C TYR A 75 2.30 5.20 0.08
N ILE A 76 1.90 5.53 -1.14
CA ILE A 76 2.81 5.91 -2.24
C ILE A 76 3.73 7.08 -1.88
N ASP A 77 3.25 8.02 -1.07
CA ASP A 77 4.00 9.18 -0.61
C ASP A 77 5.11 8.84 0.41
N PHE A 78 5.19 7.58 0.84
CA PHE A 78 6.21 7.05 1.76
C PHE A 78 7.04 5.92 1.13
N ALA A 79 6.96 5.79 -0.19
CA ALA A 79 7.68 4.75 -0.93
C ALA A 79 9.06 5.22 -1.44
N GLY A 80 9.62 6.27 -0.86
CA GLY A 80 10.88 6.88 -1.25
C GLY A 80 10.69 8.05 -2.20
N ASP A 81 11.61 8.24 -3.14
CA ASP A 81 11.57 9.34 -4.10
C ASP A 81 10.22 9.42 -4.83
N SER A 82 9.58 10.59 -4.79
CA SER A 82 8.22 10.82 -5.27
C SER A 82 8.03 10.44 -6.74
N ASP A 83 9.00 10.73 -7.60
CA ASP A 83 8.88 10.47 -9.02
C ASP A 83 9.11 8.98 -9.31
N LYS A 84 10.12 8.39 -8.70
CA LYS A 84 10.41 6.95 -8.83
C LYS A 84 9.25 6.09 -8.32
N ALA A 85 8.66 6.45 -7.18
CA ALA A 85 7.54 5.72 -6.59
C ALA A 85 6.31 5.67 -7.49
N ARG A 86 6.21 6.53 -8.50
CA ARG A 86 5.08 6.63 -9.42
C ARG A 86 5.36 6.09 -10.82
N GLN A 87 6.60 5.74 -11.15
CA GLN A 87 7.02 5.32 -12.50
C GLN A 87 6.32 4.05 -12.99
N PHE A 88 5.81 3.20 -12.09
CA PHE A 88 5.08 2.01 -12.47
C PHE A 88 3.66 2.29 -13.02
N LEU A 89 3.03 3.41 -12.66
CA LEU A 89 1.64 3.71 -13.04
C LEU A 89 1.42 3.74 -14.56
N PRO A 90 2.27 4.38 -15.38
CA PRO A 90 2.14 4.38 -16.83
C PRO A 90 2.15 2.99 -17.47
N LYS A 91 2.79 1.99 -16.84
CA LYS A 91 2.84 0.61 -17.35
C LYS A 91 1.45 -0.02 -17.50
N PHE A 92 0.46 0.44 -16.72
CA PHE A 92 -0.94 0.01 -16.80
C PHE A 92 -1.75 0.70 -17.90
N GLY A 93 -1.18 1.67 -18.62
CA GLY A 93 -1.84 2.39 -19.70
C GLY A 93 -2.19 1.56 -20.92
N HIS A 94 -1.56 0.38 -21.11
CA HIS A 94 -1.72 -0.48 -22.26
C HIS A 94 -2.26 -1.88 -21.89
N MET A 95 -3.21 -1.92 -20.98
CA MET A 95 -3.90 -3.16 -20.63
C MET A 95 -5.02 -3.45 -21.64
N PRO A 96 -5.29 -4.74 -21.96
CA PRO A 96 -6.45 -5.10 -22.79
C PRO A 96 -7.78 -4.80 -22.08
N ASP A 97 -8.86 -4.63 -22.85
CA ASP A 97 -10.18 -4.19 -22.34
C ASP A 97 -10.81 -5.11 -21.30
N ASN A 98 -10.39 -6.36 -21.25
CA ASN A 98 -10.83 -7.30 -20.21
C ASN A 98 -10.00 -7.23 -18.89
N ILE A 99 -9.04 -6.31 -18.81
CA ILE A 99 -8.32 -5.99 -17.58
C ILE A 99 -8.57 -4.54 -17.21
N LEU A 100 -9.38 -4.31 -16.18
CA LEU A 100 -9.62 -2.97 -15.64
C LEU A 100 -8.63 -2.65 -14.53
N THR A 101 -7.78 -1.66 -14.74
CA THR A 101 -6.91 -1.15 -13.69
C THR A 101 -7.59 -0.01 -12.96
N VAL A 102 -7.75 -0.16 -11.65
CA VAL A 102 -8.33 0.86 -10.77
C VAL A 102 -7.28 1.27 -9.75
N VAL A 103 -7.08 2.56 -9.56
CA VAL A 103 -6.15 3.12 -8.58
C VAL A 103 -6.94 3.78 -7.46
N GLY A 104 -6.73 3.30 -6.23
CA GLY A 104 -7.29 3.88 -5.01
C GLY A 104 -6.26 4.75 -4.31
N PHE A 105 -6.48 6.06 -4.32
CA PHE A 105 -5.67 7.04 -3.60
C PHE A 105 -6.34 7.43 -2.29
N SER A 106 -5.54 7.57 -1.22
CA SER A 106 -6.01 8.03 0.08
C SER A 106 -5.20 9.23 0.57
N ALA A 107 -5.88 10.32 0.93
CA ALA A 107 -5.25 11.46 1.57
C ALA A 107 -4.97 11.26 3.06
N SER A 108 -5.41 10.14 3.62
CA SER A 108 -5.24 9.84 5.06
C SER A 108 -3.77 9.80 5.48
N LYS A 109 -2.87 9.34 4.59
CA LYS A 109 -1.44 9.16 4.89
C LYS A 109 -0.64 10.35 4.37
N GLY A 110 -0.54 10.54 3.05
CA GLY A 110 0.30 11.55 2.43
C GLY A 110 -0.08 12.99 2.75
N PHE A 111 -1.32 13.26 3.19
CA PHE A 111 -1.81 14.57 3.64
C PHE A 111 -2.25 14.56 5.11
N THR A 112 -2.02 13.49 5.86
CA THR A 112 -2.43 13.34 7.27
C THR A 112 -3.93 13.55 7.54
N PHE A 113 -4.78 13.40 6.53
CA PHE A 113 -6.23 13.65 6.59
C PHE A 113 -7.02 12.44 7.11
N TYR A 114 -6.57 11.77 8.16
CA TYR A 114 -7.18 10.55 8.69
C TYR A 114 -8.68 10.71 9.00
N GLY A 115 -9.05 11.82 9.60
CA GLY A 115 -10.44 12.12 10.01
C GLY A 115 -11.30 12.71 8.89
N LEU A 116 -10.71 13.28 7.84
CA LEU A 116 -11.46 13.98 6.77
C LEU A 116 -12.04 13.04 5.71
N ARG A 117 -11.71 11.75 5.77
CA ARG A 117 -12.25 10.70 4.89
C ARG A 117 -12.20 11.06 3.39
N THR A 118 -11.03 11.52 2.94
CA THR A 118 -10.82 12.02 1.58
C THR A 118 -9.88 11.09 0.81
N GLY A 119 -10.28 10.78 -0.41
CA GLY A 119 -9.51 9.96 -1.35
C GLY A 119 -10.06 10.09 -2.75
N ALA A 120 -9.48 9.35 -3.68
CA ALA A 120 -9.94 9.29 -5.06
C ALA A 120 -9.83 7.86 -5.59
N MET A 121 -10.73 7.50 -6.47
CA MET A 121 -10.67 6.27 -7.24
C MET A 121 -10.57 6.63 -8.72
N LEU A 122 -9.54 6.13 -9.38
CA LEU A 122 -9.18 6.43 -10.75
C LEU A 122 -9.23 5.14 -11.57
N CYS A 123 -9.67 5.24 -12.82
CA CYS A 123 -9.64 4.15 -13.78
C CYS A 123 -8.57 4.45 -14.83
N ILE A 124 -7.71 3.48 -15.10
CA ILE A 124 -6.70 3.54 -16.18
C ILE A 124 -7.18 2.61 -17.30
N THR A 125 -7.54 3.16 -18.44
CA THR A 125 -7.95 2.43 -19.64
C THR A 125 -7.79 3.33 -20.88
N GLN A 126 -7.56 2.71 -22.04
CA GLN A 126 -7.56 3.40 -23.34
C GLN A 126 -8.97 3.45 -23.96
N ASN A 127 -9.90 2.65 -23.45
CA ASN A 127 -11.26 2.57 -23.96
C ASN A 127 -12.15 3.63 -23.28
N PRO A 128 -12.61 4.65 -24.03
CA PRO A 128 -13.43 5.73 -23.47
C PRO A 128 -14.80 5.26 -22.96
N GLU A 129 -15.34 4.15 -23.52
CA GLU A 129 -16.62 3.58 -23.07
C GLU A 129 -16.46 2.94 -21.68
N ILE A 130 -15.37 2.20 -21.45
CA ILE A 130 -15.05 1.64 -20.14
C ILE A 130 -14.84 2.75 -19.11
N ALA A 131 -14.13 3.82 -19.48
CA ALA A 131 -13.92 4.97 -18.60
C ALA A 131 -15.24 5.67 -18.23
N ALA A 132 -16.13 5.84 -19.20
CA ALA A 132 -17.46 6.44 -18.99
C ALA A 132 -18.34 5.56 -18.11
N GLU A 133 -18.34 4.25 -18.34
CA GLU A 133 -19.07 3.28 -17.52
C GLU A 133 -18.56 3.27 -16.08
N PHE A 134 -17.25 3.18 -15.87
CA PHE A 134 -16.63 3.25 -14.56
C PHE A 134 -17.06 4.50 -13.80
N LYS A 135 -17.03 5.67 -14.46
CA LYS A 135 -17.48 6.93 -13.87
C LYS A 135 -18.95 6.89 -13.45
N ARG A 136 -19.84 6.31 -14.30
CA ARG A 136 -21.26 6.18 -13.97
C ARG A 136 -21.49 5.29 -12.75
N VAL A 137 -20.88 4.10 -12.75
CA VAL A 137 -21.01 3.12 -11.67
C VAL A 137 -20.44 3.68 -10.36
N ALA A 138 -19.25 4.29 -10.38
CA ALA A 138 -18.63 4.88 -9.21
C ALA A 138 -19.47 6.02 -8.64
N SER A 139 -20.02 6.90 -9.52
CA SER A 139 -20.90 8.00 -9.12
C SER A 139 -22.20 7.50 -8.50
N PHE A 140 -22.82 6.47 -9.10
CA PHE A 140 -24.03 5.85 -8.57
C PHE A 140 -23.78 5.22 -7.19
N SER A 141 -22.72 4.43 -7.06
CA SER A 141 -22.34 3.78 -5.80
C SER A 141 -22.05 4.80 -4.69
N SER A 142 -21.33 5.89 -5.03
CA SER A 142 -21.06 6.98 -4.09
C SER A 142 -22.35 7.66 -3.65
N ARG A 143 -23.26 7.95 -4.60
CA ARG A 143 -24.55 8.56 -4.31
C ARG A 143 -25.42 7.68 -3.43
N ALA A 144 -25.44 6.38 -3.68
CA ALA A 144 -26.22 5.41 -2.91
C ALA A 144 -25.70 5.19 -1.50
N SER A 145 -24.36 5.27 -1.28
CA SER A 145 -23.73 4.94 0.01
C SER A 145 -23.63 6.15 0.93
N TRP A 146 -23.19 7.30 0.44
CA TRP A 146 -22.91 8.50 1.27
C TRP A 146 -23.62 9.76 0.79
N SER A 147 -24.34 9.72 -0.31
CA SER A 147 -24.95 10.88 -0.98
C SER A 147 -23.92 11.86 -1.58
N ASN A 148 -23.00 12.38 -0.78
CA ASN A 148 -21.87 13.21 -1.22
C ASN A 148 -20.63 12.90 -0.39
N THR A 149 -19.46 13.05 -1.03
CA THR A 149 -18.17 12.91 -0.36
C THR A 149 -17.83 14.16 0.45
N ALA A 150 -16.96 14.01 1.46
CA ALA A 150 -16.53 15.10 2.32
C ALA A 150 -15.83 16.20 1.50
N ARG A 151 -16.38 17.42 1.51
CA ARG A 151 -15.86 18.55 0.71
C ARG A 151 -14.59 19.16 1.31
N ALA A 152 -14.48 19.22 2.64
CA ALA A 152 -13.39 19.94 3.32
C ALA A 152 -12.00 19.47 2.89
N GLY A 153 -11.77 18.15 2.93
CA GLY A 153 -10.48 17.58 2.52
C GLY A 153 -10.19 17.78 1.03
N GLN A 154 -11.21 17.64 0.16
CA GLN A 154 -11.05 17.91 -1.27
C GLN A 154 -10.70 19.36 -1.57
N ALA A 155 -11.35 20.31 -0.88
CA ALA A 155 -11.09 21.73 -1.04
C ALA A 155 -9.68 22.11 -0.56
N ALA A 156 -9.22 21.52 0.55
CA ALA A 156 -7.88 21.73 1.07
C ALA A 156 -6.81 21.22 0.09
N ILE A 157 -6.96 19.98 -0.42
CA ILE A 157 -6.05 19.43 -1.43
C ILE A 157 -6.07 20.28 -2.71
N ALA A 158 -7.23 20.66 -3.20
CA ALA A 158 -7.34 21.49 -4.39
C ALA A 158 -6.67 22.87 -4.20
N LYS A 159 -6.73 23.45 -3.00
CA LYS A 159 -6.02 24.69 -2.66
C LYS A 159 -4.50 24.48 -2.70
N VAL A 160 -3.99 23.40 -2.10
CA VAL A 160 -2.57 23.08 -2.13
C VAL A 160 -2.05 22.95 -3.55
N PHE A 161 -2.75 22.20 -4.42
CA PHE A 161 -2.33 21.99 -5.80
C PHE A 161 -2.46 23.22 -6.72
N ARG A 162 -3.29 24.21 -6.34
CA ARG A 162 -3.42 25.46 -7.08
C ARG A 162 -2.42 26.54 -6.65
N ASP A 163 -1.76 26.34 -5.54
CA ASP A 163 -0.78 27.28 -4.99
C ASP A 163 0.61 26.61 -5.00
N PRO A 164 1.50 26.99 -5.96
CA PRO A 164 2.82 26.39 -6.07
C PRO A 164 3.67 26.51 -4.80
N GLN A 165 3.52 27.62 -4.05
CA GLN A 165 4.29 27.83 -2.81
C GLN A 165 3.80 26.89 -1.70
N LEU A 166 2.49 26.68 -1.60
CA LEU A 166 1.92 25.73 -0.66
C LEU A 166 2.29 24.29 -1.01
N LEU A 167 2.25 23.96 -2.30
CA LEU A 167 2.63 22.64 -2.79
C LEU A 167 4.09 22.33 -2.49
N GLN A 168 4.97 23.29 -2.72
CA GLN A 168 6.38 23.15 -2.40
C GLN A 168 6.61 22.90 -0.91
N LYS A 169 5.94 23.65 -0.02
CA LYS A 169 6.03 23.43 1.44
C LYS A 169 5.57 22.04 1.85
N VAL A 170 4.50 21.52 1.23
CA VAL A 170 4.02 20.16 1.51
C VAL A 170 5.06 19.12 1.09
N PHE A 171 5.73 19.31 -0.05
CA PHE A 171 6.78 18.40 -0.50
C PHE A 171 8.02 18.45 0.40
N GLU A 172 8.44 19.64 0.83
CA GLU A 172 9.57 19.82 1.74
C GLU A 172 9.30 19.16 3.10
N GLU A 173 8.14 19.41 3.71
CA GLU A 173 7.75 18.78 4.97
C GLU A 173 7.66 17.25 4.83
N ARG A 174 7.06 16.75 3.74
CA ARG A 174 6.98 15.30 3.48
C ARG A 174 8.35 14.67 3.37
N LYS A 175 9.29 15.35 2.71
CA LYS A 175 10.68 14.90 2.56
C LYS A 175 11.40 14.73 3.90
N GLU A 176 11.16 15.62 4.85
CA GLU A 176 11.72 15.50 6.22
C GLU A 176 11.23 14.21 6.90
N TYR A 177 9.92 13.88 6.75
CA TYR A 177 9.36 12.65 7.31
C TYR A 177 9.82 11.39 6.58
N GLU A 178 9.98 11.41 5.27
CA GLU A 178 10.58 10.32 4.50
C GLU A 178 12.02 10.03 4.97
N ASP A 179 12.83 11.05 5.15
CA ASP A 179 14.20 10.92 5.62
C ASP A 179 14.26 10.40 7.06
N LEU A 180 13.33 10.82 7.91
CA LEU A 180 13.19 10.30 9.27
C LEU A 180 12.80 8.81 9.25
N LEU A 181 11.81 8.42 8.44
CA LEU A 181 11.37 7.04 8.30
C LEU A 181 12.49 6.15 7.76
N SER A 182 13.24 6.62 6.77
CA SER A 182 14.37 5.90 6.19
C SER A 182 15.46 5.61 7.22
N ARG A 183 15.76 6.60 8.08
CA ARG A 183 16.73 6.41 9.19
C ARG A 183 16.23 5.40 10.22
N ARG A 184 14.95 5.51 10.64
CA ARG A 184 14.33 4.57 11.58
C ARG A 184 14.28 3.15 11.04
N CYS A 185 13.94 3.01 9.77
CA CYS A 185 13.92 1.73 9.08
C CYS A 185 15.29 1.05 9.11
N ARG A 186 16.35 1.81 8.77
CA ARG A 186 17.72 1.29 8.78
C ARG A 186 18.13 0.83 10.16
N ALA A 187 17.95 1.68 11.17
CA ALA A 187 18.26 1.34 12.55
C ALA A 187 17.47 0.11 13.04
N PHE A 188 16.20 -0.01 12.65
CA PHE A 188 15.39 -1.18 13.00
C PHE A 188 15.92 -2.46 12.33
N LYS A 189 16.28 -2.40 11.04
CA LYS A 189 16.82 -3.56 10.32
C LYS A 189 18.14 -4.04 10.95
N GLU A 190 19.04 -3.12 11.25
CA GLU A 190 20.31 -3.42 11.91
C GLU A 190 20.09 -4.08 13.28
N ALA A 191 19.21 -3.52 14.10
CA ALA A 191 18.88 -4.08 15.41
C ALA A 191 18.15 -5.44 15.31
N ALA A 192 17.27 -5.63 14.33
CA ALA A 192 16.60 -6.91 14.09
C ALA A 192 17.59 -7.99 13.66
N GLU A 193 18.52 -7.67 12.78
CA GLU A 193 19.58 -8.57 12.35
C GLU A 193 20.51 -8.96 13.52
N GLU A 194 20.94 -7.99 14.33
CA GLU A 194 21.74 -8.23 15.55
C GLU A 194 20.99 -9.13 16.56
N ALA A 195 19.68 -8.99 16.65
CA ALA A 195 18.83 -9.80 17.52
C ALA A 195 18.45 -11.18 16.92
N GLY A 196 18.89 -11.50 15.71
CA GLY A 196 18.51 -12.72 15.01
C GLY A 196 17.03 -12.79 14.61
N LEU A 197 16.35 -11.65 14.48
CA LEU A 197 14.96 -11.58 14.08
C LEU A 197 14.85 -11.53 12.54
N THR A 198 14.09 -12.46 11.98
CA THR A 198 13.75 -12.44 10.55
C THR A 198 12.56 -11.50 10.32
N THR A 199 12.67 -10.59 9.36
CA THR A 199 11.59 -9.73 8.93
C THR A 199 11.10 -10.15 7.53
N CYS A 200 9.84 -9.87 7.21
CA CYS A 200 9.40 -9.88 5.82
C CYS A 200 10.19 -8.84 5.01
N PRO A 201 10.27 -9.01 3.68
CA PRO A 201 10.89 -8.01 2.82
C PRO A 201 10.30 -6.62 3.08
N PHE A 202 11.18 -5.68 3.45
CA PHE A 202 10.82 -4.31 3.78
C PHE A 202 11.78 -3.36 3.07
N ASN A 203 11.25 -2.48 2.24
CA ASN A 203 12.05 -1.52 1.49
C ASN A 203 11.44 -0.11 1.45
N ALA A 204 10.21 0.08 1.97
CA ALA A 204 9.57 1.40 2.01
C ALA A 204 8.45 1.48 3.06
N GLY A 205 7.96 2.69 3.31
CA GLY A 205 6.85 2.94 4.25
C GLY A 205 7.26 2.89 5.71
N PHE A 206 6.30 2.59 6.59
CA PHE A 206 6.48 2.61 8.04
C PHE A 206 5.90 1.37 8.74
N PHE A 207 5.70 0.28 7.99
CA PHE A 207 5.29 -1.01 8.54
C PHE A 207 6.39 -2.04 8.33
N VAL A 208 6.66 -2.82 9.35
CA VAL A 208 7.55 -3.99 9.28
C VAL A 208 6.82 -5.17 9.87
N THR A 209 6.89 -6.31 9.20
CA THR A 209 6.29 -7.56 9.68
C THR A 209 7.38 -8.54 10.07
N ILE A 210 7.27 -9.07 11.29
CA ILE A 210 8.09 -10.18 11.79
C ILE A 210 7.23 -11.44 11.73
N PRO A 211 7.55 -12.42 10.88
CA PRO A 211 6.83 -13.69 10.83
C PRO A 211 7.09 -14.50 12.10
N LEU A 212 6.02 -14.85 12.83
CA LEU A 212 6.09 -15.71 13.99
C LEU A 212 5.61 -17.12 13.63
N SER A 213 6.33 -18.15 14.07
CA SER A 213 5.86 -19.53 13.90
C SER A 213 4.59 -19.78 14.72
N THR A 214 3.63 -20.53 14.16
CA THR A 214 2.38 -20.89 14.84
C THR A 214 2.59 -21.64 16.16
N LYS A 215 3.72 -22.31 16.34
CA LYS A 215 4.12 -22.97 17.60
C LYS A 215 4.45 -21.94 18.69
N ASN A 216 4.94 -20.77 18.32
CA ASN A 216 5.28 -19.69 19.26
C ASN A 216 4.11 -18.70 19.48
N SER A 217 3.14 -18.64 18.57
CA SER A 217 2.01 -17.69 18.67
C SER A 217 1.09 -17.96 19.88
N LYS A 218 1.10 -19.17 20.44
CA LYS A 218 0.36 -19.53 21.66
C LYS A 218 1.15 -19.32 22.97
N LYS A 219 2.48 -19.08 22.89
CA LYS A 219 3.35 -18.93 24.06
C LYS A 219 4.01 -17.55 24.16
N THR A 220 3.95 -16.75 23.14
CA THR A 220 4.39 -15.36 23.24
C THR A 220 3.24 -14.53 23.81
N GLU A 221 2.98 -14.66 25.11
CA GLU A 221 2.82 -13.44 25.86
C GLU A 221 4.05 -12.61 25.51
N PHE A 222 3.87 -11.62 24.69
CA PHE A 222 4.86 -10.59 24.43
C PHE A 222 5.09 -9.95 25.81
N SER A 223 6.03 -10.51 26.54
CA SER A 223 6.51 -9.87 27.75
C SER A 223 7.05 -8.52 27.27
N PRO A 224 6.54 -7.40 27.76
CA PRO A 224 7.09 -6.09 27.43
C PRO A 224 8.43 -5.88 28.18
N SER A 225 9.33 -6.82 28.10
CA SER A 225 10.64 -6.74 28.74
C SER A 225 11.68 -5.99 27.88
N LEU A 226 11.33 -5.55 26.69
CA LEU A 226 11.95 -4.38 26.08
C LEU A 226 11.15 -3.18 26.58
N SER A 227 11.51 -2.66 27.74
CA SER A 227 10.95 -1.43 28.26
C SER A 227 11.23 -0.32 27.24
N ALA A 228 10.28 0.60 27.09
CA ALA A 228 10.46 1.81 26.27
C ALA A 228 11.78 2.54 26.64
N GLU A 229 12.30 2.35 27.83
CA GLU A 229 13.54 2.90 28.35
C GLU A 229 14.80 2.27 27.70
N GLU A 230 14.81 0.97 27.37
CA GLU A 230 15.97 0.36 26.69
C GLU A 230 16.05 0.77 25.21
N PHE A 231 14.94 1.10 24.60
CA PHE A 231 14.91 1.65 23.24
C PHE A 231 15.32 3.15 23.21
N GLU A 232 15.08 3.90 24.30
CA GLU A 232 15.53 5.31 24.44
C GLU A 232 17.03 5.45 24.69
N LEU A 233 17.67 4.48 25.35
CA LEU A 233 19.09 4.57 25.74
C LEU A 233 20.08 4.42 24.56
N ARG A 234 19.64 3.96 23.39
CA ARG A 234 20.49 3.86 22.19
C ARG A 234 20.16 4.84 21.08
N SER A 235 19.18 5.74 21.28
CA SER A 235 18.86 6.81 20.32
C SER A 235 19.53 8.11 20.70
N PRO A 236 20.39 8.70 19.85
CA PRO A 236 21.02 9.99 20.13
C PRO A 236 20.08 11.19 20.02
N LEU A 237 18.78 10.99 19.86
CA LEU A 237 17.78 12.04 19.72
C LEU A 237 16.69 11.85 20.74
N SER A 238 16.69 12.72 21.78
CA SER A 238 15.59 12.85 22.73
C SER A 238 14.35 13.42 22.05
N VAL A 239 13.48 12.54 21.57
CA VAL A 239 12.14 12.88 21.12
C VAL A 239 11.17 12.19 22.04
N LYS A 240 10.34 12.98 22.76
CA LYS A 240 9.28 12.46 23.65
C LYS A 240 8.39 11.48 22.90
N PRO A 241 8.05 10.31 23.50
CA PRO A 241 7.28 9.29 22.81
C PRO A 241 5.82 9.75 22.67
N HIS A 242 5.37 9.96 21.43
CA HIS A 242 3.94 9.97 21.13
C HIS A 242 3.55 8.58 20.66
N ALA A 243 2.88 7.89 21.57
CA ALA A 243 2.03 6.71 21.45
C ALA A 243 2.12 5.88 20.18
N VAL A 244 2.77 4.72 20.31
CA VAL A 244 2.57 3.57 19.41
C VAL A 244 1.21 2.94 19.75
N TRP A 245 0.21 3.08 18.88
CA TRP A 245 -1.11 2.47 19.07
C TRP A 245 -1.13 1.04 18.55
N PHE A 246 -0.96 0.07 19.43
CA PHE A 246 -1.38 -1.30 19.18
C PHE A 246 -2.88 -1.43 19.52
N ARG A 247 -3.72 -1.58 18.50
CA ARG A 247 -5.14 -1.84 18.71
C ARG A 247 -5.35 -3.33 19.00
N ARG A 248 -5.57 -3.67 20.27
CA ARG A 248 -6.05 -4.98 20.69
C ARG A 248 -7.48 -5.16 20.17
N LYS A 249 -7.71 -6.06 19.19
CA LYS A 249 -9.07 -6.55 18.92
C LYS A 249 -9.44 -7.53 20.03
N SER A 250 -10.28 -7.13 20.95
CA SER A 250 -10.96 -8.07 21.83
C SER A 250 -12.03 -8.80 21.04
N LEU A 251 -11.82 -10.09 20.82
CA LEU A 251 -12.89 -11.02 20.53
C LEU A 251 -13.69 -11.20 21.81
N ARG A 252 -14.90 -10.66 21.88
CA ARG A 252 -15.93 -11.15 22.78
C ARG A 252 -17.16 -11.53 21.94
N ARG A 253 -17.45 -12.82 21.98
CA ARG A 253 -18.71 -13.60 21.79
C ARG A 253 -19.61 -13.21 20.62
#